data_bcb761532a0415a236f7a5e1c955fa22
#
_entry.id   bcb761532a0415a236f7a5e1c955fa22
#
_cell.length_a   1.000
_cell.length_b   1.000
_cell.length_c   1.000
_cell.angle_alpha   90.00
_cell.angle_beta   90.00
_cell.angle_gamma   90.00
#
_symmetry.space_group_name_H-M   'P 1'
#
loop_
_entity.id
_entity.type
_entity.pdbx_description
1 polymer ?
#
loop_
_entity_poly.entity_id
_entity_poly.type
_entity_poly.pdbx_seq_one_letter_code
_entity_poly.pdbx_strand_id
1 'polypeptide(L)'
;RVPSVIPATEACRLLGIEERRLKQLIRDHALVVAEDGSGARGVPAEMIVKGENGWVPMPDLQGTLTLLSDDGFTADEAVEWLYAVQDELGERPIDALVAGRHRRVNRIASALAF
;
A
#
# COMPACT_ATOMS: atom_id res chain seq x y z
N ARG A 1 -9.57 2.65 -7.66
CA ARG A 1 -9.01 1.53 -8.43
C ARG A 1 -7.53 1.76 -8.70
N VAL A 2 -6.74 0.72 -8.57
CA VAL A 2 -5.29 0.80 -8.72
C VAL A 2 -4.94 0.97 -10.21
N PRO A 3 -4.13 1.99 -10.58
CA PRO A 3 -3.78 2.20 -11.99
C PRO A 3 -2.90 1.09 -12.56
N SER A 4 -1.93 0.59 -11.79
CA SER A 4 -1.07 -0.49 -12.25
C SER A 4 -0.53 -1.27 -11.08
N VAL A 5 -0.24 -2.54 -11.33
CA VAL A 5 0.36 -3.44 -10.34
C VAL A 5 1.64 -4.03 -10.90
N ILE A 6 2.53 -4.44 -9.99
CA ILE A 6 3.76 -5.14 -10.31
C ILE A 6 3.55 -6.61 -9.94
N PRO A 7 3.65 -7.53 -10.92
CA PRO A 7 3.48 -8.95 -10.60
C PRO A 7 4.49 -9.42 -9.54
N ALA A 8 4.14 -10.45 -8.79
CA ALA A 8 4.96 -10.92 -7.68
C ALA A 8 6.42 -11.20 -8.07
N THR A 9 6.65 -11.84 -9.22
CA THR A 9 8.01 -12.14 -9.67
C THR A 9 8.81 -10.88 -9.93
N GLU A 10 8.18 -9.88 -10.54
CA GLU A 10 8.86 -8.62 -10.83
C GLU A 10 9.10 -7.81 -9.55
N ALA A 11 8.13 -7.84 -8.62
CA ALA A 11 8.30 -7.17 -7.33
C ALA A 11 9.49 -7.76 -6.57
N CYS A 12 9.63 -9.09 -6.57
CA CYS A 12 10.77 -9.75 -5.94
C CYS A 12 12.08 -9.33 -6.58
N ARG A 13 12.09 -9.23 -7.92
CA ARG A 13 13.31 -8.82 -8.63
C ARG A 13 13.70 -7.39 -8.26
N LEU A 14 12.73 -6.47 -8.24
CA LEU A 14 12.99 -5.08 -7.89
C LEU A 14 13.49 -4.94 -6.46
N LEU A 15 12.86 -5.66 -5.54
CA LEU A 15 13.20 -5.56 -4.12
C LEU A 15 14.43 -6.36 -3.76
N GLY A 16 14.92 -7.24 -4.66
CA GLY A 16 16.07 -8.08 -4.39
C GLY A 16 15.79 -9.14 -3.34
N ILE A 17 14.57 -9.69 -3.32
CA ILE A 17 14.15 -10.66 -2.32
C ILE A 17 13.55 -11.90 -2.97
N GLU A 18 13.43 -12.97 -2.20
CA GLU A 18 12.76 -14.18 -2.63
C GLU A 18 11.26 -14.11 -2.34
N GLU A 19 10.50 -14.98 -2.99
CA GLU A 19 9.05 -15.00 -2.86
C GLU A 19 8.59 -15.17 -1.43
N ARG A 20 9.30 -15.98 -0.65
CA ARG A 20 8.98 -16.17 0.78
C ARG A 20 9.02 -14.86 1.54
N ARG A 21 10.03 -14.04 1.24
CA ARG A 21 10.15 -12.73 1.90
C ARG A 21 9.03 -11.79 1.47
N LEU A 22 8.64 -11.84 0.20
CA LEU A 22 7.52 -11.03 -0.28
C LEU A 22 6.23 -11.40 0.47
N LYS A 23 5.97 -12.69 0.62
CA LYS A 23 4.79 -13.15 1.36
C LYS A 23 4.81 -12.67 2.80
N GLN A 24 6.00 -12.64 3.42
CA GLN A 24 6.13 -12.13 4.78
C GLN A 24 5.84 -10.64 4.85
N LEU A 25 6.34 -9.86 3.89
CA LEU A 25 6.05 -8.42 3.83
C LEU A 25 4.55 -8.16 3.73
N ILE A 26 3.86 -8.99 2.95
CA ILE A 26 2.40 -8.87 2.81
C ILE A 26 1.71 -9.22 4.13
N ARG A 27 2.13 -10.30 4.79
CA ARG A 27 1.57 -10.68 6.09
C ARG A 27 1.77 -9.59 7.15
N ASP A 28 2.92 -8.92 7.08
CA ASP A 28 3.27 -7.89 8.06
C ASP A 28 2.72 -6.51 7.69
N HIS A 29 1.87 -6.44 6.68
CA HIS A 29 1.25 -5.20 6.19
C HIS A 29 2.22 -4.18 5.64
N ALA A 30 3.43 -4.61 5.24
CA ALA A 30 4.37 -3.71 4.59
C ALA A 30 4.02 -3.49 3.12
N LEU A 31 3.33 -4.45 2.52
CA LEU A 31 2.82 -4.39 1.14
C LEU A 31 1.47 -5.09 1.09
N VAL A 32 0.78 -4.93 -0.01
CA VAL A 32 -0.53 -5.56 -0.23
C VAL A 32 -0.63 -5.99 -1.68
N VAL A 33 -1.45 -7.00 -1.96
CA VAL A 33 -1.74 -7.45 -3.32
C VAL A 33 -3.09 -6.88 -3.72
N ALA A 34 -3.19 -6.41 -4.96
CA ALA A 34 -4.41 -5.81 -5.49
C ALA A 34 -4.56 -6.16 -6.96
N GLU A 35 -5.74 -5.85 -7.51
CA GLU A 35 -5.99 -5.95 -8.95
C GLU A 35 -6.03 -4.56 -9.56
N ASP A 36 -5.52 -4.44 -10.77
CA ASP A 36 -5.65 -3.20 -11.53
C ASP A 36 -6.94 -3.22 -12.35
N GLY A 37 -7.11 -2.22 -13.21
CA GLY A 37 -8.32 -2.11 -14.02
C GLY A 37 -8.51 -3.22 -15.05
N SER A 38 -7.44 -3.96 -15.37
CA SER A 38 -7.50 -5.04 -16.34
C SER A 38 -7.69 -6.42 -15.68
N GLY A 39 -7.68 -6.48 -14.35
CA GLY A 39 -7.76 -7.73 -13.61
C GLY A 39 -6.41 -8.36 -13.30
N ALA A 40 -5.32 -7.72 -13.69
CA ALA A 40 -3.99 -8.20 -13.33
C ALA A 40 -3.74 -8.01 -11.83
N ARG A 41 -3.12 -9.00 -11.20
CA ARG A 41 -2.86 -8.97 -9.76
C ARG A 41 -1.38 -8.76 -9.48
N GLY A 42 -1.10 -8.02 -8.42
CA GLY A 42 0.27 -7.78 -8.00
C GLY A 42 0.32 -6.70 -6.92
N VAL A 43 1.52 -6.22 -6.64
CA VAL A 43 1.72 -5.12 -5.69
C VAL A 43 1.45 -3.82 -6.42
N PRO A 44 0.59 -2.93 -5.88
CA PRO A 44 0.40 -1.62 -6.51
C PRO A 44 1.74 -0.93 -6.75
N ALA A 45 1.95 -0.46 -7.98
CA ALA A 45 3.27 0.04 -8.38
C ALA A 45 3.77 1.18 -7.49
N GLU A 46 2.88 2.02 -7.01
CA GLU A 46 3.26 3.16 -6.19
C GLU A 46 3.75 2.76 -4.79
N MET A 47 3.54 1.52 -4.39
CA MET A 47 3.95 1.03 -3.07
C MET A 47 5.40 0.55 -3.01
N ILE A 48 6.08 0.47 -4.15
CA ILE A 48 7.50 0.14 -4.23
C ILE A 48 8.21 1.38 -4.77
N VAL A 49 9.09 1.95 -3.95
CA VAL A 49 9.73 3.22 -4.27
C VAL A 49 11.23 3.08 -4.26
N LYS A 50 11.90 4.02 -4.93
CA LYS A 50 13.36 4.04 -5.00
C LYS A 50 13.94 4.62 -3.71
N GLY A 51 14.73 3.80 -3.02
CA GLY A 51 15.47 4.24 -1.84
C GLY A 51 16.93 4.49 -2.19
N GLU A 52 17.74 4.74 -1.17
CA GLU A 52 19.17 5.03 -1.36
C GLU A 52 19.92 3.83 -1.94
N ASN A 53 19.56 2.62 -1.53
CA ASN A 53 20.27 1.41 -1.89
C ASN A 53 19.43 0.49 -2.79
N GLY A 54 18.45 1.04 -3.50
CA GLY A 54 17.60 0.26 -4.38
C GLY A 54 16.13 0.45 -4.07
N TRP A 55 15.30 -0.46 -4.59
CA TRP A 55 13.86 -0.37 -4.43
C TRP A 55 13.43 -0.94 -3.08
N VAL A 56 12.50 -0.26 -2.42
CA VAL A 56 12.01 -0.64 -1.09
C VAL A 56 10.49 -0.44 -1.02
N PRO A 57 9.81 -1.11 -0.07
CA PRO A 57 8.41 -0.77 0.20
C PRO A 57 8.33 0.70 0.63
N MET A 58 7.24 1.36 0.24
CA MET A 58 7.05 2.77 0.57
C MET A 58 7.12 2.99 2.08
N PRO A 59 7.94 3.95 2.55
CA PRO A 59 7.98 4.30 3.96
C PRO A 59 6.59 4.72 4.46
N ASP A 60 6.29 4.39 5.71
CA ASP A 60 5.04 4.76 6.40
C ASP A 60 3.79 4.02 5.91
N LEU A 61 3.89 3.25 4.82
CA LEU A 61 2.74 2.47 4.34
C LEU A 61 2.32 1.41 5.35
N GLN A 62 3.29 0.76 5.99
CA GLN A 62 3.01 -0.31 6.95
C GLN A 62 2.14 0.18 8.10
N GLY A 63 2.43 1.36 8.62
CA GLY A 63 1.64 1.92 9.70
C GLY A 63 0.19 2.13 9.29
N THR A 64 -0.03 2.67 8.11
CA THR A 64 -1.38 2.91 7.60
C THR A 64 -2.12 1.61 7.35
N LEU A 65 -1.48 0.65 6.69
CA LEU A 65 -2.12 -0.64 6.41
C LEU A 65 -2.46 -1.38 7.72
N THR A 66 -1.59 -1.28 8.72
CA THR A 66 -1.85 -1.89 10.02
C THR A 66 -3.07 -1.27 10.69
N LEU A 67 -3.18 0.06 10.65
CA LEU A 67 -4.35 0.75 11.20
C LEU A 67 -5.64 0.30 10.53
N LEU A 68 -5.63 0.22 9.20
CA LEU A 68 -6.80 -0.21 8.46
C LEU A 68 -7.17 -1.66 8.80
N SER A 69 -6.18 -2.53 8.90
CA SER A 69 -6.41 -3.91 9.28
C SER A 69 -7.00 -4.01 10.69
N ASP A 70 -6.47 -3.22 11.62
CA ASP A 70 -6.98 -3.20 13.00
C ASP A 70 -8.41 -2.67 13.05
N ASP A 71 -8.77 -1.78 12.12
CA ASP A 71 -10.12 -1.24 12.01
C ASP A 71 -11.10 -2.24 11.38
N GLY A 72 -10.61 -3.40 10.94
CA GLY A 72 -11.46 -4.44 10.35
C GLY A 72 -11.49 -4.44 8.83
N PHE A 73 -10.67 -3.64 8.17
CA PHE A 73 -10.62 -3.61 6.71
C PHE A 73 -9.95 -4.88 6.18
N THR A 74 -10.53 -5.46 5.14
CA THR A 74 -9.84 -6.49 4.36
C THR A 74 -8.77 -5.83 3.51
N ALA A 75 -7.88 -6.64 2.91
CA ALA A 75 -6.86 -6.11 2.00
C ALA A 75 -7.48 -5.34 0.85
N ASP A 76 -8.54 -5.87 0.25
CA ASP A 76 -9.22 -5.20 -0.86
C ASP A 76 -9.85 -3.88 -0.43
N GLU A 77 -10.47 -3.86 0.76
CA GLU A 77 -11.06 -2.65 1.29
C GLU A 77 -10.01 -1.59 1.61
N ALA A 78 -8.86 -2.03 2.14
CA ALA A 78 -7.77 -1.10 2.43
C ALA A 78 -7.23 -0.46 1.15
N VAL A 79 -7.06 -1.25 0.09
CA VAL A 79 -6.60 -0.74 -1.20
C VAL A 79 -7.62 0.24 -1.77
N GLU A 80 -8.91 -0.11 -1.69
CA GLU A 80 -9.96 0.76 -2.18
C GLU A 80 -9.95 2.12 -1.48
N TRP A 81 -9.77 2.10 -0.16
CA TRP A 81 -9.70 3.33 0.63
C TRP A 81 -8.47 4.17 0.24
N LEU A 82 -7.33 3.52 0.08
CA LEU A 82 -6.08 4.22 -0.26
C LEU A 82 -6.14 4.89 -1.63
N TYR A 83 -6.90 4.32 -2.57
CA TYR A 83 -6.92 4.79 -3.95
C TYR A 83 -8.16 5.62 -4.30
N ALA A 84 -9.02 5.89 -3.34
CA ALA A 84 -10.17 6.77 -3.53
C ALA A 84 -9.91 8.12 -2.87
N VAL A 85 -10.37 9.20 -3.50
CA VAL A 85 -10.23 10.53 -2.91
C VAL A 85 -11.04 10.57 -1.61
N GLN A 86 -10.40 10.97 -0.52
CA GLN A 86 -11.06 11.13 0.76
C GLN A 86 -11.31 12.62 1.00
N ASP A 87 -12.55 12.97 1.30
CA ASP A 87 -12.94 14.38 1.45
C ASP A 87 -12.09 15.11 2.48
N GLU A 88 -11.76 14.45 3.59
CA GLU A 88 -10.95 15.07 4.64
C GLU A 88 -9.53 15.39 4.19
N LEU A 89 -9.03 14.68 3.17
CA LEU A 89 -7.69 14.93 2.63
C LEU A 89 -7.72 15.79 1.38
N GLY A 90 -8.81 15.76 0.63
CA GLY A 90 -8.89 16.38 -0.68
C GLY A 90 -8.05 15.67 -1.74
N GLU A 91 -7.57 14.45 -1.46
CA GLU A 91 -6.73 13.67 -2.37
C GLU A 91 -6.83 12.21 -1.99
N ARG A 92 -6.25 11.33 -2.82
CA ARG A 92 -6.17 9.92 -2.47
C ARG A 92 -5.14 9.76 -1.34
N PRO A 93 -5.44 8.93 -0.32
CA PRO A 93 -4.45 8.68 0.74
C PRO A 93 -3.10 8.22 0.22
N ILE A 94 -3.06 7.41 -0.86
CA ILE A 94 -1.79 6.95 -1.42
C ILE A 94 -0.93 8.13 -1.88
N ASP A 95 -1.53 9.17 -2.46
CA ASP A 95 -0.80 10.35 -2.90
C ASP A 95 -0.21 11.11 -1.72
N ALA A 96 -0.97 11.22 -0.64
CA ALA A 96 -0.50 11.87 0.58
C ALA A 96 0.68 11.09 1.18
N LEU A 97 0.61 9.76 1.16
CA LEU A 97 1.71 8.92 1.65
C LEU A 97 2.97 9.09 0.80
N VAL A 98 2.83 9.12 -0.52
CA VAL A 98 3.95 9.36 -1.43
C VAL A 98 4.62 10.69 -1.11
N ALA A 99 3.82 11.69 -0.75
CA ALA A 99 4.32 13.02 -0.42
C ALA A 99 4.82 13.15 1.03
N GLY A 100 4.79 12.07 1.81
CA GLY A 100 5.30 12.06 3.17
C GLY A 100 4.33 12.55 4.23
N ARG A 101 3.06 12.76 3.89
CA ARG A 101 2.06 13.27 4.83
C ARG A 101 1.33 12.14 5.57
N HIS A 102 2.09 11.18 6.07
CA HIS A 102 1.53 9.99 6.70
C HIS A 102 0.75 10.28 7.98
N ARG A 103 1.13 11.31 8.72
CA ARG A 103 0.45 11.62 10.00
C ARG A 103 -1.00 11.98 9.77
N ARG A 104 -1.27 12.78 8.74
CA ARG A 104 -2.62 13.16 8.41
C ARG A 104 -3.44 11.96 7.96
N VAL A 105 -2.85 11.12 7.11
CA VAL A 105 -3.51 9.89 6.64
C VAL A 105 -3.83 8.98 7.84
N ASN A 106 -2.88 8.78 8.73
CA ASN A 106 -3.05 7.89 9.87
C ASN A 106 -4.10 8.40 10.85
N ARG A 107 -4.19 9.73 11.01
CA ARG A 107 -5.23 10.30 11.87
C ARG A 107 -6.62 9.96 11.34
N ILE A 108 -6.81 10.08 10.04
CA ILE A 108 -8.10 9.77 9.41
C ILE A 108 -8.36 8.27 9.48
N ALA A 109 -7.35 7.45 9.17
CA ALA A 109 -7.49 5.99 9.24
C ALA A 109 -7.87 5.53 10.65
N SER A 110 -7.26 6.13 11.68
CA SER A 110 -7.57 5.77 13.08
C SER A 110 -9.01 6.03 13.44
N ALA A 111 -9.65 7.00 12.80
CA ALA A 111 -11.03 7.37 13.11
C ALA A 111 -12.05 6.49 12.41
N LEU A 112 -11.61 5.55 11.56
CA LEU A 112 -12.50 4.67 10.81
C LEU A 112 -12.90 3.41 11.59
N ALA A 113 -12.37 3.20 12.78
CA ALA A 113 -12.68 2.03 13.59
C ALA A 113 -14.18 2.00 13.93
N PHE A 114 -14.76 0.81 13.85
CA PHE A 114 -16.19 0.61 14.08
C PHE A 114 -16.48 0.16 15.51
#